data_1fb78cba67aea605f7f9af95fb9ec659
#
_entry.id   1fb78cba67aea605f7f9af95fb9ec659
#
_cell.length_a   1.000
_cell.length_b   1.000
_cell.length_c   1.000
_cell.angle_alpha   90.00
_cell.angle_beta   90.00
_cell.angle_gamma   90.00
#
_symmetry.space_group_name_H-M   'P 1'
#
loop_
_entity.id
_entity.type
_entity.pdbx_description
1 polymer ?
#
loop_
_entity_poly.entity_id
_entity_poly.type
_entity_poly.pdbx_seq_one_letter_code
_entity_poly.pdbx_strand_id
1 'polypeptide(L)'
;KSSLGLGIVRFEEQPEIVRKKIKGDYLVDHEKYINAIQVYQETLKDTEENETNMGSQFTGSIYNNMGCAYASLFQMNEALTCFQKANEELHTKASLKSWLFAVYMSKGQDAYEQMCTERKVDAETKREMDRQITEAMQVELPHDLDEALTAWTREYHKNTGL
;
A
#
# COMPACT_ATOMS: atom_id res chain seq x y z
N LYS A 1 -20.09 26.56 6.43
CA LYS A 1 -20.51 25.47 7.33
C LYS A 1 -21.79 24.83 6.84
N SER A 2 -21.86 23.54 6.96
CA SER A 2 -23.10 22.83 6.72
C SER A 2 -24.07 23.11 7.86
N SER A 3 -25.28 23.48 7.54
CA SER A 3 -26.34 23.70 8.52
C SER A 3 -26.72 22.42 9.28
N LEU A 4 -26.30 21.27 8.80
CA LEU A 4 -26.58 19.98 9.42
C LEU A 4 -25.49 19.56 10.44
N GLY A 5 -24.55 20.44 10.74
CA GLY A 5 -23.42 20.10 11.60
C GLY A 5 -22.37 19.24 10.89
N LEU A 6 -22.58 18.92 9.65
CA LEU A 6 -21.63 18.19 8.80
C LEU A 6 -20.74 19.19 8.09
N GLY A 7 -20.19 20.16 8.83
CA GLY A 7 -19.41 21.24 8.25
C GLY A 7 -18.37 20.77 7.26
N ILE A 8 -18.23 21.50 6.16
CA ILE A 8 -17.10 21.33 5.27
C ILE A 8 -15.92 21.93 5.99
N VAL A 9 -14.98 21.06 6.41
CA VAL A 9 -13.80 21.51 7.12
C VAL A 9 -12.76 21.90 6.06
N ARG A 10 -12.36 23.14 6.07
CA ARG A 10 -11.37 23.64 5.12
C ARG A 10 -9.99 23.14 5.50
N PHE A 11 -9.16 22.90 4.47
CA PHE A 11 -7.78 22.46 4.67
C PHE A 11 -7.00 23.39 5.58
N GLU A 12 -7.08 24.69 5.33
CA GLU A 12 -6.32 25.69 6.09
C GLU A 12 -6.77 25.84 7.54
N GLU A 13 -7.95 25.31 7.89
CA GLU A 13 -8.47 25.32 9.26
C GLU A 13 -7.98 24.14 10.09
N GLN A 14 -7.36 23.14 9.44
CA GLN A 14 -6.84 21.97 10.13
C GLN A 14 -5.54 22.27 10.85
N PRO A 15 -5.28 21.58 11.99
CA PRO A 15 -3.95 21.64 12.60
C PRO A 15 -2.86 21.28 11.60
N GLU A 16 -1.67 21.84 11.79
CA GLU A 16 -0.55 21.62 10.87
C GLU A 16 -0.25 20.14 10.63
N ILE A 17 -0.26 19.33 11.68
CA ILE A 17 0.04 17.90 11.56
C ILE A 17 -1.00 17.18 10.70
N VAL A 18 -2.26 17.58 10.81
CA VAL A 18 -3.36 17.02 10.00
C VAL A 18 -3.22 17.46 8.55
N ARG A 19 -2.84 18.72 8.32
CA ARG A 19 -2.58 19.22 6.96
C ARG A 19 -1.46 18.43 6.27
N LYS A 20 -0.42 18.08 7.01
CA LYS A 20 0.68 17.26 6.47
C LYS A 20 0.17 15.88 6.03
N LYS A 21 -0.64 15.24 6.86
CA LYS A 21 -1.23 13.95 6.50
C LYS A 21 -2.12 14.07 5.26
N ILE A 22 -2.98 15.09 5.22
CA ILE A 22 -3.87 15.32 4.06
C ILE A 22 -3.04 15.52 2.79
N LYS A 23 -1.94 16.25 2.88
CA LYS A 23 -1.03 16.44 1.74
C LYS A 23 -0.45 15.11 1.26
N GLY A 24 -0.03 14.24 2.18
CA GLY A 24 0.43 12.89 1.84
C GLY A 24 -0.64 12.08 1.14
N ASP A 25 -1.87 12.10 1.67
CA ASP A 25 -3.00 11.38 1.09
C ASP A 25 -3.31 11.86 -0.33
N TYR A 26 -3.29 13.18 -0.54
CA TYR A 26 -3.46 13.79 -1.86
C TYR A 26 -2.39 13.30 -2.84
N LEU A 27 -1.14 13.27 -2.39
CA LEU A 27 -0.01 12.85 -3.23
C LEU A 27 -0.13 11.37 -3.63
N VAL A 28 -0.59 10.51 -2.72
CA VAL A 28 -0.86 9.09 -3.05
C VAL A 28 -1.95 8.99 -4.11
N ASP A 29 -3.05 9.72 -3.94
CA ASP A 29 -4.16 9.71 -4.90
C ASP A 29 -3.74 10.19 -6.29
N HIS A 30 -2.73 11.04 -6.36
CA HIS A 30 -2.20 11.57 -7.62
C HIS A 30 -0.93 10.83 -8.08
N GLU A 31 -0.69 9.65 -7.51
CA GLU A 31 0.42 8.78 -7.91
C GLU A 31 1.80 9.41 -7.75
N LYS A 32 1.92 10.39 -6.83
CA LYS A 32 3.19 11.02 -6.48
C LYS A 32 3.79 10.30 -5.27
N TYR A 33 4.15 9.05 -5.47
CA TYR A 33 4.48 8.13 -4.37
C TYR A 33 5.73 8.53 -3.60
N ILE A 34 6.79 8.93 -4.27
CA ILE A 34 8.04 9.34 -3.61
C ILE A 34 7.79 10.56 -2.72
N ASN A 35 7.08 11.54 -3.26
CA ASN A 35 6.73 12.75 -2.52
C ASN A 35 5.81 12.43 -1.33
N ALA A 36 4.85 11.54 -1.53
CA ALA A 36 3.94 11.10 -0.47
C ALA A 36 4.71 10.47 0.69
N ILE A 37 5.64 9.56 0.38
CA ILE A 37 6.47 8.89 1.39
C ILE A 37 7.26 9.91 2.19
N GLN A 38 7.87 10.89 1.53
CA GLN A 38 8.61 11.96 2.21
C GLN A 38 7.74 12.73 3.18
N VAL A 39 6.55 13.14 2.73
CA VAL A 39 5.61 13.89 3.57
C VAL A 39 5.15 13.05 4.77
N TYR A 40 4.86 11.78 4.57
CA TYR A 40 4.46 10.91 5.66
C TYR A 40 5.59 10.68 6.67
N GLN A 41 6.81 10.49 6.18
CA GLN A 41 7.98 10.34 7.06
C GLN A 41 8.18 11.59 7.91
N GLU A 42 8.07 12.77 7.32
CA GLU A 42 8.14 14.03 8.06
C GLU A 42 7.01 14.14 9.09
N THR A 43 5.80 13.73 8.72
CA THR A 43 4.64 13.78 9.62
C THR A 43 4.86 12.87 10.83
N LEU A 44 5.32 11.65 10.61
CA LEU A 44 5.62 10.71 11.68
C LEU A 44 6.74 11.22 12.59
N LYS A 45 7.77 11.78 11.99
CA LYS A 45 8.88 12.37 12.74
C LYS A 45 8.40 13.52 13.62
N ASP A 46 7.56 14.39 13.08
CA ASP A 46 7.00 15.52 13.83
C ASP A 46 6.17 15.05 15.02
N THR A 47 5.36 14.00 14.87
CA THR A 47 4.58 13.46 15.97
C THR A 47 5.47 12.89 17.06
N GLU A 48 6.55 12.22 16.68
CA GLU A 48 7.51 11.63 17.61
C GLU A 48 8.29 12.71 18.36
N GLU A 49 8.86 13.68 17.63
CA GLU A 49 9.67 14.75 18.24
C GLU A 49 8.88 15.65 19.16
N ASN A 50 7.63 15.91 18.83
CA ASN A 50 6.75 16.78 19.62
C ASN A 50 5.93 16.00 20.65
N GLU A 51 6.18 14.69 20.76
CA GLU A 51 5.45 13.80 21.66
C GLU A 51 3.93 13.93 21.51
N THR A 52 3.48 14.18 20.26
CA THR A 52 2.08 14.35 19.95
C THR A 52 1.44 13.00 19.69
N ASN A 53 0.48 12.62 20.53
CA ASN A 53 -0.28 11.40 20.32
C ASN A 53 -1.52 11.71 19.48
N MET A 54 -1.45 11.37 18.18
CA MET A 54 -2.57 11.56 17.26
C MET A 54 -3.52 10.37 17.22
N GLY A 55 -3.20 9.31 17.96
CA GLY A 55 -4.00 8.09 18.00
C GLY A 55 -3.67 7.10 16.91
N SER A 56 -4.10 5.85 17.13
CA SER A 56 -3.78 4.72 16.28
C SER A 56 -4.38 4.83 14.88
N GLN A 57 -5.57 5.42 14.76
CA GLN A 57 -6.22 5.60 13.47
C GLN A 57 -5.41 6.53 12.55
N PHE A 58 -4.90 7.61 13.10
CA PHE A 58 -4.07 8.56 12.35
C PHE A 58 -2.76 7.91 11.92
N THR A 59 -2.02 7.35 12.86
CA THR A 59 -0.72 6.74 12.63
C THR A 59 -0.83 5.52 11.74
N GLY A 60 -1.81 4.66 12.01
CA GLY A 60 -2.04 3.46 11.22
C GLY A 60 -2.43 3.76 9.78
N SER A 61 -3.23 4.81 9.56
CA SER A 61 -3.60 5.26 8.22
C SER A 61 -2.36 5.73 7.44
N ILE A 62 -1.45 6.45 8.09
CA ILE A 62 -0.20 6.89 7.46
C ILE A 62 0.62 5.67 7.03
N TYR A 63 0.84 4.71 7.92
CA TYR A 63 1.59 3.51 7.59
C TYR A 63 0.95 2.71 6.46
N ASN A 64 -0.38 2.59 6.47
CA ASN A 64 -1.08 1.89 5.41
C ASN A 64 -0.87 2.57 4.05
N ASN A 65 -1.01 3.88 4.00
CA ASN A 65 -0.84 4.65 2.76
C ASN A 65 0.63 4.67 2.30
N MET A 66 1.58 4.73 3.22
CA MET A 66 3.00 4.55 2.89
C MET A 66 3.26 3.17 2.29
N GLY A 67 2.66 2.13 2.88
CA GLY A 67 2.77 0.78 2.36
C GLY A 67 2.26 0.69 0.92
N CYS A 68 1.12 1.31 0.64
CA CYS A 68 0.58 1.36 -0.71
C CYS A 68 1.51 2.10 -1.68
N ALA A 69 2.10 3.21 -1.23
CA ALA A 69 3.05 3.98 -2.05
C ALA A 69 4.30 3.16 -2.35
N TYR A 70 4.88 2.50 -1.35
CA TYR A 70 6.03 1.63 -1.56
C TYR A 70 5.71 0.46 -2.49
N ALA A 71 4.55 -0.18 -2.31
CA ALA A 71 4.11 -1.27 -3.18
C ALA A 71 3.97 -0.80 -4.63
N SER A 72 3.43 0.40 -4.83
CA SER A 72 3.29 0.99 -6.17
C SER A 72 4.65 1.28 -6.82
N LEU A 73 5.69 1.47 -6.02
CA LEU A 73 7.08 1.63 -6.48
C LEU A 73 7.82 0.28 -6.56
N PHE A 74 7.12 -0.82 -6.36
CA PHE A 74 7.69 -2.18 -6.32
C PHE A 74 8.73 -2.39 -5.22
N GLN A 75 8.65 -1.61 -4.16
CA GLN A 75 9.49 -1.74 -2.97
C GLN A 75 8.73 -2.53 -1.93
N MET A 76 8.62 -3.84 -2.15
CA MET A 76 7.78 -4.71 -1.34
C MET A 76 8.28 -4.94 0.09
N ASN A 77 9.59 -4.90 0.32
CA ASN A 77 10.13 -5.05 1.68
C ASN A 77 9.73 -3.86 2.56
N GLU A 78 9.83 -2.65 2.02
CA GLU A 78 9.40 -1.44 2.72
C GLU A 78 7.89 -1.42 2.91
N ALA A 79 7.14 -1.84 1.88
CA ALA A 79 5.68 -1.97 1.95
C ALA A 79 5.28 -2.94 3.06
N LEU A 80 5.95 -4.09 3.13
CA LEU A 80 5.72 -5.11 4.16
C LEU A 80 5.85 -4.51 5.56
N THR A 81 6.94 -3.79 5.81
CA THR A 81 7.18 -3.16 7.11
C THR A 81 6.09 -2.15 7.45
N CYS A 82 5.68 -1.34 6.48
CA CYS A 82 4.61 -0.35 6.68
C CYS A 82 3.27 -1.02 6.98
N PHE A 83 2.90 -2.04 6.23
CA PHE A 83 1.64 -2.76 6.45
C PHE A 83 1.62 -3.49 7.79
N GLN A 84 2.75 -4.03 8.22
CA GLN A 84 2.88 -4.63 9.53
C GLN A 84 2.57 -3.60 10.62
N LYS A 85 3.21 -2.44 10.55
CA LYS A 85 2.98 -1.34 11.50
C LYS A 85 1.55 -0.84 11.44
N ALA A 86 0.98 -0.74 10.25
CA ALA A 86 -0.42 -0.34 10.08
C ALA A 86 -1.35 -1.32 10.80
N ASN A 87 -1.13 -2.61 10.66
CA ASN A 87 -1.94 -3.62 11.34
C ASN A 87 -1.77 -3.56 12.86
N GLU A 88 -0.55 -3.33 13.35
CA GLU A 88 -0.29 -3.18 14.78
C GLU A 88 -1.06 -2.01 15.39
N GLU A 89 -1.25 -0.94 14.61
CA GLU A 89 -2.01 0.23 15.05
C GLU A 89 -3.52 0.07 14.88
N LEU A 90 -3.96 -0.45 13.73
CA LEU A 90 -5.37 -0.47 13.35
C LEU A 90 -6.11 -1.74 13.78
N HIS A 91 -5.43 -2.88 13.80
CA HIS A 91 -6.02 -4.18 14.11
C HIS A 91 -7.26 -4.51 13.25
N THR A 92 -7.27 -4.09 11.98
CA THR A 92 -8.40 -4.29 11.07
C THR A 92 -8.13 -5.43 10.11
N LYS A 93 -9.20 -6.02 9.55
CA LYS A 93 -9.07 -7.01 8.47
C LYS A 93 -8.39 -6.39 7.25
N ALA A 94 -8.73 -5.16 6.92
CA ALA A 94 -8.13 -4.48 5.77
C ALA A 94 -6.61 -4.37 5.90
N SER A 95 -6.12 -3.93 7.06
CA SER A 95 -4.67 -3.83 7.30
C SER A 95 -3.99 -5.20 7.33
N LEU A 96 -4.66 -6.21 7.87
CA LEU A 96 -4.16 -7.59 7.85
C LEU A 96 -4.03 -8.12 6.43
N LYS A 97 -5.03 -7.90 5.59
CA LYS A 97 -5.02 -8.34 4.19
C LYS A 97 -3.87 -7.71 3.42
N SER A 98 -3.66 -6.42 3.58
CA SER A 98 -2.54 -5.70 2.93
C SER A 98 -1.20 -6.28 3.37
N TRP A 99 -1.04 -6.55 4.64
CA TRP A 99 0.16 -7.17 5.18
C TRP A 99 0.38 -8.59 4.63
N LEU A 100 -0.67 -9.43 4.61
CA LEU A 100 -0.61 -10.77 4.04
C LEU A 100 -0.19 -10.74 2.57
N PHE A 101 -0.78 -9.84 1.78
CA PHE A 101 -0.43 -9.70 0.38
C PHE A 101 1.04 -9.33 0.21
N ALA A 102 1.52 -8.37 1.00
CA ALA A 102 2.92 -7.95 0.96
C ALA A 102 3.88 -9.08 1.38
N VAL A 103 3.49 -9.91 2.37
CA VAL A 103 4.27 -11.08 2.76
C VAL A 103 4.41 -12.05 1.58
N TYR A 104 3.30 -12.33 0.90
CA TYR A 104 3.34 -13.20 -0.28
C TYR A 104 4.27 -12.62 -1.35
N MET A 105 4.08 -11.35 -1.70
CA MET A 105 4.85 -10.72 -2.76
C MET A 105 6.34 -10.58 -2.44
N SER A 106 6.66 -10.40 -1.16
CA SER A 106 8.03 -10.21 -0.70
C SER A 106 8.75 -11.51 -0.35
N LYS A 107 8.04 -12.45 0.25
CA LYS A 107 8.65 -13.65 0.84
C LYS A 107 8.14 -14.97 0.28
N GLY A 108 7.07 -14.94 -0.48
CA GLY A 108 6.55 -16.12 -1.18
C GLY A 108 5.47 -16.90 -0.44
N GLN A 109 5.07 -18.01 -1.06
CA GLN A 109 3.93 -18.82 -0.63
C GLN A 109 4.10 -19.39 0.76
N ASP A 110 5.27 -19.95 1.07
CA ASP A 110 5.48 -20.63 2.35
C ASP A 110 5.39 -19.66 3.52
N ALA A 111 5.99 -18.47 3.37
CA ALA A 111 5.91 -17.43 4.40
C ALA A 111 4.49 -16.94 4.59
N TYR A 112 3.74 -16.78 3.51
CA TYR A 112 2.32 -16.41 3.55
C TYR A 112 1.50 -17.47 4.29
N GLU A 113 1.65 -18.74 3.94
CA GLU A 113 0.93 -19.83 4.59
C GLU A 113 1.26 -19.93 6.09
N GLN A 114 2.55 -19.77 6.43
CA GLN A 114 2.98 -19.76 7.82
C GLN A 114 2.34 -18.63 8.60
N MET A 115 2.30 -17.44 8.05
CA MET A 115 1.68 -16.28 8.68
C MET A 115 0.18 -16.49 8.88
N CYS A 116 -0.51 -17.06 7.90
CA CYS A 116 -1.93 -17.37 8.03
C CYS A 116 -2.20 -18.33 9.20
N THR A 117 -1.33 -19.31 9.39
CA THR A 117 -1.42 -20.26 10.51
C THR A 117 -1.12 -19.58 11.84
N GLU A 118 -0.01 -18.87 11.94
CA GLU A 118 0.42 -18.21 13.18
C GLU A 118 -0.56 -17.14 13.64
N ARG A 119 -1.13 -16.39 12.72
CA ARG A 119 -2.09 -15.32 13.01
C ARG A 119 -3.52 -15.81 13.10
N LYS A 120 -3.75 -17.12 12.92
CA LYS A 120 -5.08 -17.73 12.97
C LYS A 120 -6.07 -16.99 12.06
N VAL A 121 -5.64 -16.74 10.83
CA VAL A 121 -6.47 -16.06 9.83
C VAL A 121 -7.70 -16.93 9.57
N ASP A 122 -8.89 -16.34 9.62
CA ASP A 122 -10.13 -17.10 9.42
C ASP A 122 -10.24 -17.62 7.98
N ALA A 123 -11.05 -18.67 7.82
CA ALA A 123 -11.18 -19.38 6.54
C ALA A 123 -11.71 -18.47 5.43
N GLU A 124 -12.61 -17.56 5.75
CA GLU A 124 -13.17 -16.63 4.76
C GLU A 124 -12.10 -15.67 4.26
N THR A 125 -11.36 -15.06 5.17
CA THR A 125 -10.25 -14.16 4.83
C THR A 125 -9.18 -14.88 4.03
N LYS A 126 -8.83 -16.10 4.43
CA LYS A 126 -7.83 -16.91 3.72
C LYS A 126 -8.28 -17.21 2.28
N ARG A 127 -9.54 -17.60 2.08
CA ARG A 127 -10.06 -17.84 0.72
C ARG A 127 -10.03 -16.59 -0.12
N GLU A 128 -10.42 -15.46 0.45
CA GLU A 128 -10.38 -14.17 -0.27
C GLU A 128 -8.96 -13.81 -0.67
N MET A 129 -8.00 -13.95 0.24
CA MET A 129 -6.60 -13.65 -0.06
C MET A 129 -6.01 -14.61 -1.09
N ASP A 130 -6.31 -15.91 -0.97
CA ASP A 130 -5.86 -16.90 -1.96
C ASP A 130 -6.38 -16.55 -3.36
N ARG A 131 -7.63 -16.11 -3.46
CA ARG A 131 -8.23 -15.67 -4.71
C ARG A 131 -7.55 -14.42 -5.25
N GLN A 132 -7.34 -13.40 -4.41
CA GLN A 132 -6.69 -12.15 -4.82
C GLN A 132 -5.26 -12.39 -5.29
N ILE A 133 -4.52 -13.25 -4.57
CA ILE A 133 -3.15 -13.60 -4.95
C ILE A 133 -3.14 -14.33 -6.29
N THR A 134 -4.04 -15.29 -6.46
CA THR A 134 -4.16 -16.04 -7.72
C THR A 134 -4.44 -15.08 -8.88
N GLU A 135 -5.39 -14.18 -8.71
CA GLU A 135 -5.71 -13.17 -9.74
C GLU A 135 -4.54 -12.26 -10.05
N ALA A 136 -3.83 -11.80 -9.02
CA ALA A 136 -2.67 -10.92 -9.19
C ALA A 136 -1.50 -11.61 -9.90
N MET A 137 -1.39 -12.92 -9.76
CA MET A 137 -0.32 -13.71 -10.40
C MET A 137 -0.69 -14.24 -11.78
N GLN A 138 -1.93 -14.03 -12.22
CA GLN A 138 -2.32 -14.41 -13.57
C GLN A 138 -1.69 -13.49 -14.59
N VAL A 139 -1.16 -14.10 -15.66
CA VAL A 139 -0.62 -13.37 -16.79
C VAL A 139 -1.57 -13.61 -17.96
N GLU A 140 -2.18 -12.53 -18.46
CA GLU A 140 -2.97 -12.62 -19.69
C GLU A 140 -2.02 -12.64 -20.87
N LEU A 141 -2.01 -13.76 -21.58
CA LEU A 141 -1.21 -13.89 -22.79
C LEU A 141 -2.07 -13.57 -24.02
N PRO A 142 -1.47 -12.96 -25.07
CA PRO A 142 -2.18 -12.74 -26.32
C PRO A 142 -2.70 -14.03 -26.90
N HIS A 143 -3.79 -13.95 -27.67
CA HIS A 143 -4.40 -15.11 -28.34
C HIS A 143 -3.38 -15.81 -29.26
N ASP A 144 -2.59 -15.03 -29.98
CA ASP A 144 -1.49 -15.55 -30.78
C ASP A 144 -0.17 -15.09 -30.12
N LEU A 145 0.31 -15.95 -29.21
CA LEU A 145 1.53 -15.66 -28.47
C LEU A 145 2.76 -15.58 -29.37
N ASP A 146 2.85 -16.48 -30.35
CA ASP A 146 4.02 -16.54 -31.26
C ASP A 146 4.13 -15.24 -32.08
N GLU A 147 3.01 -14.75 -32.58
CA GLU A 147 2.97 -13.49 -33.34
C GLU A 147 3.37 -12.32 -32.43
N ALA A 148 2.84 -12.27 -31.23
CA ALA A 148 3.15 -11.23 -30.25
C ALA A 148 4.63 -11.25 -29.87
N LEU A 149 5.20 -12.43 -29.65
CA LEU A 149 6.62 -12.57 -29.31
C LEU A 149 7.52 -12.19 -30.50
N THR A 150 7.10 -12.51 -31.70
CA THR A 150 7.82 -12.11 -32.91
C THR A 150 7.89 -10.60 -33.05
N ALA A 151 6.77 -9.93 -32.86
CA ALA A 151 6.70 -8.47 -32.92
C ALA A 151 7.54 -7.85 -31.78
N TRP A 152 7.43 -8.38 -30.57
CA TRP A 152 8.21 -7.91 -29.43
C TRP A 152 9.72 -8.09 -29.65
N THR A 153 10.13 -9.25 -30.15
CA THR A 153 11.53 -9.55 -30.43
C THR A 153 12.12 -8.61 -31.47
N ARG A 154 11.33 -8.26 -32.49
CA ARG A 154 11.75 -7.30 -33.52
C ARG A 154 12.05 -5.94 -32.92
N GLU A 155 11.16 -5.42 -32.02
CA GLU A 155 11.37 -4.16 -31.33
C GLU A 155 12.57 -4.24 -30.37
N TYR A 156 12.74 -5.37 -29.71
CA TYR A 156 13.85 -5.59 -28.79
C TYR A 156 15.20 -5.47 -29.54
N HIS A 157 15.34 -6.11 -30.69
CA HIS A 157 16.55 -6.01 -31.50
C HIS A 157 16.80 -4.60 -32.02
N LYS A 158 15.74 -3.92 -32.43
CA LYS A 158 15.82 -2.55 -32.94
C LYS A 158 16.30 -1.60 -31.84
N ASN A 159 15.82 -1.75 -30.60
CA ASN A 159 16.15 -0.85 -29.50
C ASN A 159 17.50 -1.17 -28.83
N THR A 160 17.93 -2.42 -28.86
CA THR A 160 19.14 -2.87 -28.16
C THR A 160 20.33 -3.11 -29.09
N GLY A 161 20.09 -3.21 -30.38
CA GLY A 161 21.13 -3.56 -31.33
C GLY A 161 21.58 -5.03 -31.28
N LEU A 162 20.86 -5.83 -30.50
CA LEU A 162 21.12 -7.28 -30.38
C LEU A 162 20.24 -8.08 -31.37
#